data_3f7340404f99695619c589663b7a1ed2
#
_entry.id   3f7340404f99695619c589663b7a1ed2
#
_cell.length_a   1.000
_cell.length_b   1.000
_cell.length_c   1.000
_cell.angle_alpha   90.00
_cell.angle_beta   90.00
_cell.angle_gamma   90.00
#
_symmetry.space_group_name_H-M   'P 1'
#
loop_
_entity.id
_entity.type
_entity.pdbx_description
1 polymer ?
#
loop_
_entity_poly.entity_id
_entity_poly.type
_entity_poly.pdbx_seq_one_letter_code
_entity_poly.pdbx_strand_id
1 'polypeptide(L)'
;MMIVCLLLCLFLILSFLVYASYSIQSGIYLRSFCKKRTTEKVVALTFDDGPDPIQTPKVLKVLKEYQATACFFCIGHKIKGNEALLKSMVTEGHLIGNHSYSHSGLFPLYGLSKMKKDLQTCQCELERVTS
;
A
#
# COMPACT_ATOMS: atom_id res chain seq x y z
N MET A 1 -37.98 19.52 -17.37
CA MET A 1 -36.64 20.11 -17.62
C MET A 1 -35.78 20.13 -16.34
N MET A 2 -36.22 20.71 -15.23
CA MET A 2 -35.48 20.81 -13.95
C MET A 2 -35.04 19.44 -13.39
N ILE A 3 -35.92 18.43 -13.33
CA ILE A 3 -35.59 17.09 -12.86
C ILE A 3 -34.51 16.42 -13.70
N VAL A 4 -34.58 16.56 -15.02
CA VAL A 4 -33.55 15.99 -15.93
C VAL A 4 -32.19 16.64 -15.68
N CYS A 5 -32.13 17.95 -15.48
CA CYS A 5 -30.90 18.65 -15.14
C CYS A 5 -30.35 18.19 -13.80
N LEU A 6 -31.17 17.99 -12.77
CA LEU A 6 -30.75 17.49 -11.47
C LEU A 6 -30.19 16.06 -11.56
N LEU A 7 -30.84 15.17 -12.30
CA LEU A 7 -30.35 13.81 -12.51
C LEU A 7 -29.02 13.78 -13.26
N LEU A 8 -28.87 14.64 -14.27
CA LEU A 8 -27.61 14.77 -15.01
C LEU A 8 -26.48 15.29 -14.12
N CYS A 9 -26.72 16.31 -13.31
CA CYS A 9 -25.76 16.83 -12.36
C CYS A 9 -25.34 15.75 -11.34
N LEU A 10 -26.29 15.01 -10.79
CA LEU A 10 -26.01 13.91 -9.87
C LEU A 10 -25.14 12.83 -10.53
N PHE A 11 -25.49 12.45 -11.76
CA PHE A 11 -24.70 11.47 -12.52
C PHE A 11 -23.26 11.95 -12.74
N LEU A 12 -23.06 13.22 -13.11
CA LEU A 12 -21.72 13.80 -13.32
C LEU A 12 -20.92 13.83 -12.01
N ILE A 13 -21.55 14.19 -10.89
CA ILE A 13 -20.89 14.19 -9.56
C ILE A 13 -20.47 12.77 -9.19
N LEU A 14 -21.36 11.78 -9.32
CA LEU A 14 -21.03 10.39 -9.00
C LEU A 14 -19.92 9.86 -9.91
N SER A 15 -19.97 10.14 -11.20
CA SER A 15 -18.91 9.76 -12.16
C SER A 15 -17.57 10.40 -11.81
N PHE A 16 -17.57 11.66 -11.40
CA PHE A 16 -16.36 12.36 -10.94
C PHE A 16 -15.79 11.72 -9.67
N LEU A 17 -16.64 11.40 -8.69
CA LEU A 17 -16.20 10.74 -7.44
C LEU A 17 -15.62 9.35 -7.71
N VAL A 18 -16.25 8.57 -8.60
CA VAL A 18 -15.72 7.26 -9.02
C VAL A 18 -14.37 7.44 -9.72
N TYR A 19 -14.25 8.37 -10.66
CA TYR A 19 -12.98 8.66 -11.32
C TYR A 19 -11.90 9.08 -10.32
N ALA A 20 -12.21 9.98 -9.39
CA ALA A 20 -11.29 10.48 -8.37
C ALA A 20 -10.79 9.35 -7.44
N SER A 21 -11.67 8.39 -7.13
CA SER A 21 -11.34 7.24 -6.28
C SER A 21 -10.53 6.17 -7.01
N TYR A 22 -10.78 5.97 -8.29
CA TYR A 22 -10.13 4.94 -9.09
C TYR A 22 -8.76 5.39 -9.61
N SER A 23 -8.64 6.67 -9.98
CA SER A 23 -7.43 7.22 -10.58
C SER A 23 -6.48 7.80 -9.52
N ILE A 24 -5.62 6.98 -8.95
CA ILE A 24 -4.59 7.40 -7.99
C ILE A 24 -3.67 8.47 -8.59
N GLN A 25 -3.40 8.39 -9.90
CA GLN A 25 -2.56 9.38 -10.62
C GLN A 25 -3.20 10.75 -10.75
N SER A 26 -4.52 10.87 -10.56
CA SER A 26 -5.25 12.14 -10.65
C SER A 26 -4.79 13.15 -9.59
N GLY A 27 -4.30 12.67 -8.45
CA GLY A 27 -3.88 13.51 -7.32
C GLY A 27 -5.01 14.29 -6.66
N ILE A 28 -6.29 13.95 -6.94
CA ILE A 28 -7.48 14.67 -6.42
C ILE A 28 -7.56 14.54 -4.90
N TYR A 29 -7.43 13.33 -4.37
CA TYR A 29 -7.49 13.10 -2.92
C TYR A 29 -6.12 13.15 -2.26
N LEU A 30 -5.12 12.51 -2.89
CA LEU A 30 -3.76 12.42 -2.36
C LEU A 30 -2.76 12.49 -3.52
N ARG A 31 -1.66 13.21 -3.30
CA ARG A 31 -0.53 13.16 -4.23
C ARG A 31 0.28 11.90 -3.95
N SER A 32 0.30 10.99 -4.92
CA SER A 32 1.06 9.74 -4.84
C SER A 32 2.20 9.72 -5.87
N PHE A 33 3.28 9.04 -5.52
CA PHE A 33 4.38 8.81 -6.44
C PHE A 33 4.08 7.58 -7.30
N CYS A 34 3.45 7.78 -8.45
CA CYS A 34 3.13 6.70 -9.38
C CYS A 34 4.19 6.50 -10.46
N LYS A 35 5.03 7.53 -10.71
CA LYS A 35 6.11 7.49 -11.71
C LYS A 35 7.17 8.54 -11.40
N LYS A 36 8.41 8.25 -11.76
CA LYS A 36 9.52 9.21 -11.78
C LYS A 36 10.04 9.33 -13.22
N ARG A 37 10.24 10.57 -13.69
CA ARG A 37 10.93 10.79 -14.97
C ARG A 37 12.43 10.57 -14.73
N THR A 38 13.04 9.67 -15.49
CA THR A 38 14.46 9.37 -15.46
C THR A 38 14.91 8.96 -16.84
N THR A 39 16.18 9.20 -17.17
CA THR A 39 16.84 8.71 -18.37
C THR A 39 17.47 7.32 -18.14
N GLU A 40 17.54 6.88 -16.89
CA GLU A 40 18.09 5.58 -16.51
C GLU A 40 17.04 4.48 -16.72
N LYS A 41 17.51 3.31 -17.13
CA LYS A 41 16.68 2.10 -17.27
C LYS A 41 16.52 1.41 -15.90
N VAL A 42 15.69 1.98 -15.05
CA VAL A 42 15.44 1.48 -13.69
C VAL A 42 13.95 1.19 -13.49
N VAL A 43 13.67 0.23 -12.63
CA VAL A 43 12.31 -0.12 -12.17
C VAL A 43 12.27 -0.14 -10.65
N ALA A 44 11.13 0.20 -10.06
CA ALA A 44 10.87 -0.02 -8.64
C ALA A 44 10.08 -1.32 -8.49
N LEU A 45 10.61 -2.25 -7.70
CA LEU A 45 9.90 -3.48 -7.36
C LEU A 45 9.15 -3.28 -6.05
N THR A 46 7.85 -3.56 -6.04
CA THR A 46 7.02 -3.50 -4.84
C THR A 46 6.24 -4.81 -4.68
N PHE A 47 6.10 -5.25 -3.46
CA PHE A 47 5.34 -6.43 -3.08
C PHE A 47 4.38 -6.06 -1.97
N ASP A 48 3.10 -6.28 -2.21
CA ASP A 48 2.04 -5.98 -1.27
C ASP A 48 1.58 -7.27 -0.56
N ASP A 49 0.75 -7.10 0.48
CA ASP A 49 0.07 -8.17 1.21
C ASP A 49 0.95 -9.13 2.02
N GLY A 50 2.25 -8.87 2.11
CA GLY A 50 3.16 -9.62 2.99
C GLY A 50 3.03 -9.27 4.48
N PRO A 51 3.84 -9.91 5.35
CA PRO A 51 4.68 -11.06 5.09
C PRO A 51 3.88 -12.35 4.90
N ASP A 52 4.38 -13.24 4.06
CA ASP A 52 3.87 -14.61 3.92
C ASP A 52 4.99 -15.60 4.23
N PRO A 53 4.81 -16.55 5.17
CA PRO A 53 5.90 -17.43 5.63
C PRO A 53 6.40 -18.40 4.55
N ILE A 54 5.64 -18.61 3.47
CA ILE A 54 5.98 -19.54 2.40
C ILE A 54 6.51 -18.78 1.16
N GLN A 55 5.82 -17.71 0.77
CA GLN A 55 6.14 -17.02 -0.49
C GLN A 55 7.24 -15.97 -0.32
N THR A 56 7.21 -15.21 0.79
CA THR A 56 8.19 -14.15 0.99
C THR A 56 9.63 -14.65 1.01
N PRO A 57 9.99 -15.79 1.66
CA PRO A 57 11.35 -16.33 1.57
C PRO A 57 11.78 -16.69 0.15
N LYS A 58 10.85 -17.14 -0.70
CA LYS A 58 11.16 -17.45 -2.11
C LYS A 58 11.48 -16.18 -2.89
N VAL A 59 10.70 -15.12 -2.65
CA VAL A 59 10.95 -13.80 -3.26
C VAL A 59 12.30 -13.25 -2.82
N LEU A 60 12.59 -13.25 -1.53
CA LEU A 60 13.87 -12.79 -0.98
C LEU A 60 15.05 -13.55 -1.59
N LYS A 61 14.92 -14.88 -1.75
CA LYS A 61 15.96 -15.69 -2.40
C LYS A 61 16.26 -15.22 -3.83
N VAL A 62 15.22 -14.98 -4.62
CA VAL A 62 15.36 -14.47 -6.00
C VAL A 62 15.97 -13.07 -6.00
N LEU A 63 15.48 -12.16 -5.16
CA LEU A 63 16.04 -10.81 -5.07
C LEU A 63 17.53 -10.83 -4.72
N LYS A 64 17.93 -11.69 -3.79
CA LYS A 64 19.34 -11.87 -3.40
C LYS A 64 20.18 -12.42 -4.54
N GLU A 65 19.68 -13.40 -5.29
CA GLU A 65 20.38 -13.98 -6.45
C GLU A 65 20.67 -12.92 -7.53
N TYR A 66 19.71 -11.99 -7.74
CA TYR A 66 19.86 -10.91 -8.71
C TYR A 66 20.40 -9.60 -8.12
N GLN A 67 20.82 -9.60 -6.86
CA GLN A 67 21.32 -8.41 -6.13
C GLN A 67 20.34 -7.22 -6.23
N ALA A 68 19.05 -7.52 -6.26
CA ALA A 68 17.99 -6.54 -6.39
C ALA A 68 17.36 -6.22 -5.05
N THR A 69 16.98 -4.94 -4.86
CA THR A 69 16.23 -4.48 -3.70
C THR A 69 14.77 -4.20 -4.07
N ALA A 70 13.89 -4.29 -3.09
CA ALA A 70 12.46 -4.06 -3.27
C ALA A 70 11.85 -3.33 -2.07
N CYS A 71 10.62 -2.85 -2.22
CA CYS A 71 9.79 -2.37 -1.12
C CYS A 71 8.67 -3.39 -0.85
N PHE A 72 8.52 -3.79 0.41
CA PHE A 72 7.47 -4.70 0.86
C PHE A 72 6.45 -3.93 1.69
N PHE A 73 5.23 -3.77 1.18
CA PHE A 73 4.12 -3.20 1.93
C PHE A 73 3.45 -4.30 2.76
N CYS A 74 3.72 -4.28 4.06
CA CYS A 74 3.34 -5.36 4.98
C CYS A 74 2.03 -5.06 5.70
N ILE A 75 1.18 -6.09 5.80
CA ILE A 75 -0.07 -6.05 6.56
C ILE A 75 0.24 -6.28 8.05
N GLY A 76 -0.19 -5.36 8.91
CA GLY A 76 0.16 -5.35 10.32
C GLY A 76 -0.19 -6.63 11.07
N HIS A 77 -1.38 -7.17 10.88
CA HIS A 77 -1.78 -8.40 11.59
C HIS A 77 -0.99 -9.65 11.16
N LYS A 78 -0.31 -9.62 10.00
CA LYS A 78 0.55 -10.72 9.53
C LYS A 78 1.97 -10.66 10.11
N ILE A 79 2.34 -9.60 10.82
CA ILE A 79 3.69 -9.42 11.38
C ILE A 79 3.93 -10.41 12.51
N LYS A 80 2.93 -10.62 13.37
CA LYS A 80 3.02 -11.54 14.49
C LYS A 80 3.28 -12.97 14.01
N GLY A 81 4.38 -13.55 14.47
CA GLY A 81 4.88 -14.86 14.04
C GLY A 81 5.78 -14.82 12.81
N ASN A 82 5.96 -13.65 12.18
CA ASN A 82 6.83 -13.45 11.02
C ASN A 82 7.91 -12.39 11.28
N GLU A 83 8.20 -12.09 12.56
CA GLU A 83 9.15 -11.03 12.95
C GLU A 83 10.56 -11.28 12.40
N ALA A 84 11.02 -12.53 12.42
CA ALA A 84 12.31 -12.90 11.87
C ALA A 84 12.40 -12.62 10.35
N LEU A 85 11.29 -12.83 9.65
CA LEU A 85 11.21 -12.58 8.22
C LEU A 85 11.29 -11.09 7.89
N LEU A 86 10.61 -10.23 8.67
CA LEU A 86 10.74 -8.78 8.54
C LEU A 86 12.17 -8.31 8.79
N LYS A 87 12.83 -8.85 9.83
CA LYS A 87 14.24 -8.55 10.13
C LYS A 87 15.16 -8.94 8.98
N SER A 88 14.91 -10.10 8.35
CA SER A 88 15.68 -10.52 7.17
C SER A 88 15.51 -9.54 6.01
N MET A 89 14.28 -9.08 5.72
CA MET A 89 14.02 -8.08 4.68
C MET A 89 14.88 -6.82 4.91
N VAL A 90 14.85 -6.28 6.13
CA VAL A 90 15.62 -5.06 6.49
C VAL A 90 17.12 -5.32 6.37
N THR A 91 17.62 -6.45 6.91
CA THR A 91 19.03 -6.81 6.88
C THR A 91 19.54 -7.00 5.44
N GLU A 92 18.69 -7.48 4.55
CA GLU A 92 19.01 -7.64 3.12
C GLU A 92 18.83 -6.35 2.32
N GLY A 93 18.56 -5.22 2.98
CA GLY A 93 18.51 -3.89 2.36
C GLY A 93 17.19 -3.55 1.67
N HIS A 94 16.12 -4.30 1.94
CA HIS A 94 14.79 -3.99 1.42
C HIS A 94 14.10 -2.93 2.26
N LEU A 95 13.16 -2.19 1.64
CA LEU A 95 12.32 -1.23 2.32
C LEU A 95 11.04 -1.91 2.82
N ILE A 96 10.58 -1.50 4.00
CA ILE A 96 9.30 -1.95 4.55
C ILE A 96 8.33 -0.79 4.56
N GLY A 97 7.13 -1.00 4.03
CA GLY A 97 6.04 -0.05 4.00
C GLY A 97 4.82 -0.56 4.78
N ASN A 98 3.97 0.37 5.17
CA ASN A 98 2.73 0.12 5.89
C ASN A 98 1.60 -0.18 4.90
N HIS A 99 1.01 -1.38 5.01
CA HIS A 99 -0.14 -1.80 4.17
C HIS A 99 -1.41 -1.99 5.00
N SER A 100 -1.69 -1.06 5.92
CA SER A 100 -2.73 -1.12 6.94
C SER A 100 -2.56 -2.30 7.93
N TYR A 101 -3.26 -2.25 9.05
CA TYR A 101 -3.20 -3.35 10.03
C TYR A 101 -4.18 -4.46 9.68
N SER A 102 -5.43 -4.09 9.41
CA SER A 102 -6.51 -5.05 9.19
C SER A 102 -6.63 -5.54 7.75
N HIS A 103 -6.13 -4.77 6.77
CA HIS A 103 -6.32 -5.00 5.34
C HIS A 103 -7.79 -5.31 4.98
N SER A 104 -8.71 -4.60 5.62
CA SER A 104 -10.15 -4.80 5.44
C SER A 104 -10.63 -4.25 4.10
N GLY A 105 -11.42 -5.03 3.35
CA GLY A 105 -12.09 -4.52 2.14
C GLY A 105 -13.05 -3.34 2.41
N LEU A 106 -13.43 -3.12 3.66
CA LEU A 106 -14.22 -1.96 4.09
C LEU A 106 -13.37 -0.76 4.49
N PHE A 107 -12.03 -0.84 4.39
CA PHE A 107 -11.13 0.25 4.77
C PHE A 107 -11.51 1.60 4.12
N PRO A 108 -11.88 1.70 2.83
CA PRO A 108 -12.29 2.95 2.21
C PRO A 108 -13.56 3.56 2.80
N LEU A 109 -14.37 2.77 3.52
CA LEU A 109 -15.60 3.21 4.17
C LEU A 109 -15.40 3.53 5.66
N TYR A 110 -14.18 3.42 6.17
CA TYR A 110 -13.88 3.78 7.55
C TYR A 110 -13.97 5.29 7.75
N GLY A 111 -14.53 5.72 8.87
CA GLY A 111 -14.36 7.10 9.32
C GLY A 111 -12.88 7.38 9.61
N LEU A 112 -12.48 8.67 9.50
CA LEU A 112 -11.10 9.12 9.62
C LEU A 112 -10.38 8.59 10.87
N SER A 113 -11.06 8.58 12.01
CA SER A 113 -10.50 8.09 13.28
C SER A 113 -10.14 6.61 13.23
N LYS A 114 -11.01 5.76 12.65
CA LYS A 114 -10.78 4.33 12.50
C LYS A 114 -9.67 4.05 11.50
N MET A 115 -9.65 4.76 10.39
CA MET A 115 -8.59 4.66 9.37
C MET A 115 -7.23 5.02 9.97
N LYS A 116 -7.15 6.16 10.67
CA LYS A 116 -5.93 6.60 11.35
C LYS A 116 -5.44 5.57 12.36
N LYS A 117 -6.33 5.02 13.19
CA LYS A 117 -6.00 4.00 14.19
C LYS A 117 -5.45 2.74 13.53
N ASP A 118 -6.05 2.26 12.45
CA ASP A 118 -5.61 1.06 11.73
C ASP A 118 -4.18 1.25 11.17
N LEU A 119 -3.93 2.37 10.49
CA LEU A 119 -2.60 2.70 9.97
C LEU A 119 -1.56 2.88 11.08
N GLN A 120 -1.91 3.55 12.18
CA GLN A 120 -1.00 3.72 13.33
C GLN A 120 -0.66 2.40 14.00
N THR A 121 -1.65 1.50 14.15
CA THR A 121 -1.41 0.17 14.73
C THR A 121 -0.42 -0.62 13.87
N CYS A 122 -0.57 -0.61 12.54
CA CYS A 122 0.38 -1.24 11.65
C CYS A 122 1.77 -0.62 11.78
N GLN A 123 1.86 0.71 11.82
CA GLN A 123 3.13 1.42 11.94
C GLN A 123 3.87 1.04 13.23
N CYS A 124 3.18 0.99 14.36
CA CYS A 124 3.76 0.58 15.65
C CYS A 124 4.30 -0.86 15.61
N GLU A 125 3.58 -1.78 14.95
CA GLU A 125 4.04 -3.16 14.80
C GLU A 125 5.30 -3.27 13.92
N LEU A 126 5.34 -2.51 12.83
CA LEU A 126 6.53 -2.46 11.97
C LEU A 126 7.73 -1.92 12.74
N GLU A 127 7.61 -0.77 13.40
CA GLU A 127 8.68 -0.14 14.17
C GLU A 127 9.17 -1.05 15.30
N ARG A 128 8.27 -1.72 16.01
CA ARG A 128 8.63 -2.67 17.07
C ARG A 128 9.59 -3.77 16.60
N VAL A 129 9.50 -4.15 15.33
CA VAL A 129 10.27 -5.28 14.78
C VAL A 129 11.52 -4.82 14.03
N THR A 130 11.47 -3.64 13.39
CA THR A 130 12.52 -3.15 12.48
C THR A 130 13.45 -2.11 13.09
N SER A 131 13.15 -1.63 14.31
CA SER A 131 13.96 -0.63 15.05
C SER A 131 15.15 -1.25 15.79
#